data_301e2a1da942247edba93c3fd84b7476
#
_entry.id   301e2a1da942247edba93c3fd84b7476
#
_cell.length_a   1.000
_cell.length_b   1.000
_cell.length_c   1.000
_cell.angle_alpha   90.00
_cell.angle_beta   90.00
_cell.angle_gamma   90.00
#
_symmetry.space_group_name_H-M   'P 1'
#
loop_
_entity.id
_entity.type
_entity.pdbx_description
1 polymer ?
#
loop_
_entity_poly.entity_id
_entity_poly.type
_entity_poly.pdbx_seq_one_letter_code
_entity_poly.pdbx_strand_id
1 'polypeptide(L)'
;MEHRLHRTDRRLAEAGSVLEFYKDTMVLPDGQVQIWDYVHHKKGGGACAVPVLDDGRILLIRQYRPAIDRETLELPAGAKDSSGEDPAVTAARELEEETGYRPGRMTKLVHILTAVAWCNESTDIYLAQDLKPVEGQSLDEAEEIEICSFTLDELCRMIYAGTIQDAKTVAGIMAYRSMLAMEEQKEEQKKPDTQNRSDSPKRSDTLLDKMHRLILRARTG
;
A
#
# COMPACT_ATOMS: atom_id res chain seq x y z
N MET A 1 5.79 -16.04 -24.57
CA MET A 1 7.09 -15.42 -24.96
C MET A 1 8.14 -16.12 -24.13
N GLU A 2 9.10 -16.79 -24.75
CA GLU A 2 10.18 -17.46 -24.04
C GLU A 2 11.19 -16.39 -23.61
N HIS A 3 11.43 -16.29 -22.29
CA HIS A 3 12.39 -15.31 -21.77
C HIS A 3 13.81 -15.79 -22.06
N ARG A 4 14.59 -14.99 -22.75
CA ARG A 4 16.02 -15.27 -22.99
C ARG A 4 16.83 -15.24 -21.70
N LEU A 5 16.43 -14.40 -20.72
CA LEU A 5 16.98 -14.40 -19.37
C LEU A 5 16.29 -15.52 -18.58
N HIS A 6 17.05 -16.47 -18.06
CA HIS A 6 16.48 -17.57 -17.25
C HIS A 6 17.43 -18.01 -16.15
N ARG A 7 16.84 -18.50 -15.07
CA ARG A 7 17.57 -19.07 -13.94
C ARG A 7 17.83 -20.55 -14.20
N THR A 8 19.09 -20.98 -14.05
CA THR A 8 19.49 -22.39 -14.19
C THR A 8 19.69 -23.09 -12.86
N ASP A 9 20.04 -22.34 -11.80
CA ASP A 9 20.24 -22.90 -10.46
C ASP A 9 19.86 -21.85 -9.38
N ARG A 10 19.46 -22.33 -8.21
CA ARG A 10 19.22 -21.54 -7.00
C ARG A 10 19.83 -22.23 -5.79
N ARG A 11 20.76 -21.59 -5.13
CA ARG A 11 21.46 -22.11 -3.96
C ARG A 11 21.15 -21.24 -2.75
N LEU A 12 20.65 -21.87 -1.66
CA LEU A 12 20.52 -21.23 -0.35
C LEU A 12 21.90 -20.81 0.15
N ALA A 13 22.08 -19.55 0.47
CA ALA A 13 23.31 -19.01 1.05
C ALA A 13 23.17 -18.82 2.57
N GLU A 14 22.00 -18.34 3.04
CA GLU A 14 21.74 -18.12 4.46
C GLU A 14 20.25 -18.23 4.74
N ALA A 15 19.87 -18.72 5.94
CA ALA A 15 18.49 -18.86 6.40
C ALA A 15 18.27 -18.15 7.72
N GLY A 16 17.43 -17.11 7.71
CA GLY A 16 16.92 -16.46 8.91
C GLY A 16 15.58 -17.03 9.37
N SER A 17 14.99 -16.42 10.39
CA SER A 17 13.66 -16.80 10.90
C SER A 17 12.54 -16.51 9.88
N VAL A 18 12.55 -15.33 9.26
CA VAL A 18 11.54 -14.82 8.32
C VAL A 18 12.02 -14.89 6.88
N LEU A 19 13.29 -14.58 6.64
CA LEU A 19 13.88 -14.43 5.31
C LEU A 19 14.93 -15.50 5.05
N GLU A 20 15.09 -15.85 3.78
CA GLU A 20 16.16 -16.70 3.27
C GLU A 20 16.89 -15.96 2.17
N PHE A 21 18.22 -16.04 2.16
CA PHE A 21 19.04 -15.44 1.14
C PHE A 21 19.57 -16.49 0.17
N TYR A 22 19.34 -16.27 -1.11
CA TYR A 22 19.74 -17.19 -2.19
C TYR A 22 20.71 -16.52 -3.17
N LYS A 23 21.52 -17.37 -3.80
CA LYS A 23 22.32 -17.06 -4.98
C LYS A 23 21.71 -17.79 -6.18
N ASP A 24 21.21 -17.03 -7.15
CA ASP A 24 20.64 -17.54 -8.39
C ASP A 24 21.69 -17.51 -9.50
N THR A 25 21.88 -18.63 -10.17
CA THR A 25 22.69 -18.67 -11.41
C THR A 25 21.79 -18.31 -12.58
N MET A 26 22.09 -17.17 -13.22
CA MET A 26 21.32 -16.62 -14.33
C MET A 26 22.10 -16.74 -15.63
N VAL A 27 21.43 -17.14 -16.72
CA VAL A 27 21.94 -17.09 -18.08
C VAL A 27 21.31 -15.88 -18.77
N LEU A 28 22.16 -14.96 -19.24
CA LEU A 28 21.76 -13.76 -19.95
C LEU A 28 21.41 -14.06 -21.43
N PRO A 29 20.75 -13.12 -22.14
CA PRO A 29 20.36 -13.30 -23.53
C PRO A 29 21.55 -13.53 -24.50
N ASP A 30 22.76 -13.10 -24.13
CA ASP A 30 24.02 -13.30 -24.89
C ASP A 30 24.78 -14.57 -24.50
N GLY A 31 24.21 -15.38 -23.56
CA GLY A 31 24.81 -16.63 -23.07
C GLY A 31 25.78 -16.45 -21.89
N GLN A 32 26.05 -15.22 -21.45
CA GLN A 32 26.86 -15.01 -20.25
C GLN A 32 26.16 -15.53 -19.00
N VAL A 33 26.93 -15.99 -18.03
CA VAL A 33 26.44 -16.48 -16.73
C VAL A 33 26.77 -15.47 -15.66
N GLN A 34 25.76 -15.12 -14.84
CA GLN A 34 25.90 -14.21 -13.69
C GLN A 34 25.28 -14.82 -12.45
N ILE A 35 25.77 -14.41 -11.28
CA ILE A 35 25.16 -14.76 -9.99
C ILE A 35 24.38 -13.56 -9.48
N TRP A 36 23.08 -13.78 -9.26
CA TRP A 36 22.17 -12.76 -8.74
C TRP A 36 21.73 -13.08 -7.32
N ASP A 37 21.43 -12.04 -6.57
CA ASP A 37 20.93 -12.15 -5.22
C ASP A 37 19.40 -12.24 -5.24
N TYR A 38 18.85 -13.15 -4.42
CA TYR A 38 17.42 -13.26 -4.21
C TYR A 38 17.12 -13.43 -2.72
N VAL A 39 16.16 -12.64 -2.23
CA VAL A 39 15.63 -12.76 -0.87
C VAL A 39 14.25 -13.41 -0.94
N HIS A 40 14.09 -14.51 -0.22
CA HIS A 40 12.83 -15.21 -0.11
C HIS A 40 12.17 -14.92 1.23
N HIS A 41 11.02 -14.27 1.20
CA HIS A 41 10.14 -14.15 2.35
C HIS A 41 9.36 -15.45 2.51
N LYS A 42 9.56 -16.20 3.62
CA LYS A 42 9.03 -17.57 3.83
C LYS A 42 7.51 -17.65 3.77
N LYS A 43 6.81 -16.63 4.27
CA LYS A 43 5.34 -16.53 4.23
C LYS A 43 4.82 -15.78 2.98
N GLY A 44 5.71 -15.29 2.12
CA GLY A 44 5.37 -14.55 0.89
C GLY A 44 4.94 -13.10 1.10
N GLY A 45 4.94 -12.60 2.34
CA GLY A 45 4.54 -11.24 2.69
C GLY A 45 3.37 -11.19 3.66
N GLY A 46 2.59 -10.11 3.61
CA GLY A 46 1.52 -9.82 4.55
C GLY A 46 0.33 -9.09 3.94
N ALA A 47 -0.43 -8.45 4.82
CA ALA A 47 -1.56 -7.62 4.44
C ALA A 47 -1.64 -6.37 5.33
N CYS A 48 -2.29 -5.31 4.83
CA CYS A 48 -2.55 -4.10 5.59
C CYS A 48 -3.95 -3.55 5.31
N ALA A 49 -4.40 -2.68 6.19
CA ALA A 49 -5.69 -2.01 6.07
C ALA A 49 -5.52 -0.49 5.92
N VAL A 50 -6.40 0.15 5.15
CA VAL A 50 -6.71 1.58 5.16
C VAL A 50 -7.94 1.76 6.03
N PRO A 51 -7.81 2.05 7.34
CA PRO A 51 -8.92 2.09 8.27
C PRO A 51 -9.57 3.47 8.27
N VAL A 52 -10.80 3.56 7.80
CA VAL A 52 -11.55 4.81 7.70
C VAL A 52 -12.58 4.90 8.82
N LEU A 53 -12.43 5.90 9.67
CA LEU A 53 -13.36 6.23 10.75
C LEU A 53 -14.67 6.86 10.22
N ASP A 54 -15.71 6.91 11.04
CA ASP A 54 -17.01 7.48 10.69
C ASP A 54 -16.94 8.97 10.31
N ASP A 55 -15.95 9.70 10.81
CA ASP A 55 -15.69 11.10 10.46
C ASP A 55 -14.85 11.28 9.18
N GLY A 56 -14.46 10.18 8.52
CA GLY A 56 -13.68 10.16 7.32
C GLY A 56 -12.16 10.27 7.53
N ARG A 57 -11.67 10.32 8.77
CA ARG A 57 -10.24 10.26 9.08
C ARG A 57 -9.73 8.84 8.93
N ILE A 58 -8.46 8.72 8.60
CA ILE A 58 -7.79 7.43 8.39
C ILE A 58 -6.82 7.21 9.55
N LEU A 59 -6.89 6.03 10.17
CA LEU A 59 -5.95 5.63 11.20
C LEU A 59 -4.63 5.21 10.57
N LEU A 60 -3.53 5.68 11.16
CA LEU A 60 -2.17 5.23 10.93
C LEU A 60 -1.54 4.86 12.27
N ILE A 61 -0.49 4.09 12.18
CA ILE A 61 0.39 3.77 13.30
C ILE A 61 1.73 4.47 13.12
N ARG A 62 2.33 4.89 14.22
CA ARG A 62 3.72 5.32 14.31
C ARG A 62 4.51 4.24 15.02
N GLN A 63 5.58 3.76 14.42
CA GLN A 63 6.44 2.75 15.02
C GLN A 63 7.89 2.95 14.59
N TYR A 64 8.81 2.50 15.45
CA TYR A 64 10.24 2.48 15.14
C TYR A 64 10.59 1.30 14.24
N ARG A 65 11.33 1.56 13.17
CA ARG A 65 11.80 0.55 12.21
C ARG A 65 13.33 0.41 12.30
N PRO A 66 13.85 -0.62 12.96
CA PRO A 66 15.29 -0.82 13.13
C PRO A 66 16.07 -0.86 11.81
N ALA A 67 15.46 -1.37 10.74
CA ALA A 67 16.11 -1.47 9.43
C ALA A 67 16.54 -0.12 8.83
N ILE A 68 15.87 0.96 9.24
CA ILE A 68 16.15 2.33 8.76
C ILE A 68 16.45 3.31 9.90
N ASP A 69 16.54 2.79 11.14
CA ASP A 69 16.90 3.51 12.39
C ASP A 69 16.06 4.78 12.62
N ARG A 70 14.74 4.68 12.42
CA ARG A 70 13.80 5.80 12.67
C ARG A 70 12.37 5.34 12.80
N GLU A 71 11.53 6.25 13.32
CA GLU A 71 10.08 6.08 13.27
C GLU A 71 9.52 6.34 11.88
N THR A 72 8.45 5.61 11.57
CA THR A 72 7.67 5.75 10.35
C THR A 72 6.18 5.85 10.66
N LEU A 73 5.45 6.53 9.79
CA LEU A 73 3.98 6.52 9.78
C LEU A 73 3.52 5.51 8.74
N GLU A 74 2.75 4.52 9.20
CA GLU A 74 2.36 3.38 8.38
C GLU A 74 0.87 3.05 8.53
N LEU A 75 0.32 2.37 7.55
CA LEU A 75 -0.95 1.65 7.71
C LEU A 75 -0.74 0.44 8.61
N PRO A 76 -1.70 0.10 9.49
CA PRO A 76 -1.64 -1.11 10.29
C PRO A 76 -1.48 -2.34 9.39
N ALA A 77 -0.50 -3.19 9.70
CA ALA A 77 -0.05 -4.24 8.80
C ALA A 77 0.82 -5.29 9.47
N GLY A 78 0.64 -6.54 9.08
CA GLY A 78 1.53 -7.61 9.50
C GLY A 78 1.60 -8.79 8.57
N ALA A 79 2.38 -9.78 8.99
CA ALA A 79 2.62 -10.99 8.23
C ALA A 79 1.46 -11.97 8.40
N LYS A 80 1.23 -12.79 7.37
CA LYS A 80 0.32 -13.94 7.48
C LYS A 80 0.83 -14.91 8.55
N ASP A 81 -0.08 -15.51 9.31
CA ASP A 81 0.29 -16.58 10.26
C ASP A 81 0.72 -17.85 9.54
N SER A 82 0.12 -18.12 8.38
CA SER A 82 0.49 -19.23 7.51
C SER A 82 0.43 -18.80 6.03
N SER A 83 1.11 -19.55 5.17
CA SER A 83 1.10 -19.29 3.71
C SER A 83 -0.28 -19.42 3.06
N GLY A 84 -1.24 -20.07 3.72
CA GLY A 84 -2.61 -20.27 3.24
C GLY A 84 -3.64 -19.33 3.87
N GLU A 85 -3.22 -18.43 4.78
CA GLU A 85 -4.14 -17.48 5.39
C GLU A 85 -4.70 -16.48 4.37
N ASP A 86 -6.01 -16.24 4.45
CA ASP A 86 -6.66 -15.20 3.64
C ASP A 86 -6.10 -13.83 4.04
N PRO A 87 -5.54 -13.05 3.10
CA PRO A 87 -5.00 -11.74 3.41
C PRO A 87 -6.00 -10.76 4.02
N ALA A 88 -7.30 -10.94 3.78
CA ALA A 88 -8.33 -10.11 4.41
C ALA A 88 -8.44 -10.39 5.92
N VAL A 89 -8.24 -11.65 6.32
CA VAL A 89 -8.21 -12.05 7.75
C VAL A 89 -6.97 -11.48 8.41
N THR A 90 -5.80 -11.62 7.78
CA THR A 90 -4.55 -11.00 8.26
C THR A 90 -4.74 -9.49 8.47
N ALA A 91 -5.22 -8.75 7.44
CA ALA A 91 -5.38 -7.29 7.54
C ALA A 91 -6.38 -6.87 8.63
N ALA A 92 -7.45 -7.65 8.85
CA ALA A 92 -8.42 -7.37 9.90
C ALA A 92 -7.86 -7.65 11.30
N ARG A 93 -7.09 -8.72 11.47
CA ARG A 93 -6.43 -9.09 12.72
C ARG A 93 -5.40 -8.04 13.13
N GLU A 94 -4.49 -7.68 12.21
CA GLU A 94 -3.46 -6.67 12.45
C GLU A 94 -4.06 -5.29 12.77
N LEU A 95 -5.13 -4.90 12.05
CA LEU A 95 -5.85 -3.68 12.37
C LEU A 95 -6.37 -3.69 13.81
N GLU A 96 -6.96 -4.80 14.24
CA GLU A 96 -7.49 -4.92 15.60
C GLU A 96 -6.37 -4.92 16.65
N GLU A 97 -5.31 -5.69 16.45
CA GLU A 97 -4.18 -5.81 17.37
C GLU A 97 -3.43 -4.49 17.54
N GLU A 98 -3.11 -3.80 16.45
CA GLU A 98 -2.32 -2.57 16.47
C GLU A 98 -3.12 -1.32 16.82
N THR A 99 -4.44 -1.29 16.54
CA THR A 99 -5.23 -0.06 16.72
C THR A 99 -6.38 -0.18 17.71
N GLY A 100 -6.79 -1.37 18.12
CA GLY A 100 -7.97 -1.57 18.96
C GLY A 100 -9.28 -1.32 18.20
N TYR A 101 -9.31 -1.42 16.86
CA TYR A 101 -10.52 -1.29 16.06
C TYR A 101 -10.74 -2.52 15.20
N ARG A 102 -11.98 -3.07 15.30
CA ARG A 102 -12.43 -4.18 14.44
C ARG A 102 -13.23 -3.65 13.26
N PRO A 103 -12.88 -4.06 12.01
CA PRO A 103 -13.63 -3.65 10.84
C PRO A 103 -14.95 -4.42 10.72
N GLY A 104 -16.03 -3.73 10.34
CA GLY A 104 -17.29 -4.35 9.93
C GLY A 104 -17.28 -4.76 8.46
N ARG A 105 -16.45 -4.11 7.64
CA ARG A 105 -16.32 -4.39 6.21
C ARG A 105 -14.90 -4.24 5.73
N MET A 106 -14.44 -5.22 4.96
CA MET A 106 -13.14 -5.25 4.28
C MET A 106 -13.36 -5.30 2.77
N THR A 107 -12.72 -4.38 2.03
CA THR A 107 -12.78 -4.34 0.56
C THR A 107 -11.36 -4.31 0.01
N LYS A 108 -10.98 -5.26 -0.84
CA LYS A 108 -9.65 -5.28 -1.44
C LYS A 108 -9.45 -4.04 -2.32
N LEU A 109 -8.37 -3.30 -2.10
CA LEU A 109 -7.97 -2.17 -2.93
C LEU A 109 -6.96 -2.60 -4.00
N VAL A 110 -5.77 -3.02 -3.58
CA VAL A 110 -4.68 -3.40 -4.48
C VAL A 110 -3.83 -4.52 -3.88
N HIS A 111 -3.03 -5.15 -4.73
CA HIS A 111 -1.95 -6.05 -4.37
C HIS A 111 -0.65 -5.47 -4.91
N ILE A 112 0.36 -5.37 -4.08
CA ILE A 112 1.67 -4.84 -4.46
C ILE A 112 2.78 -5.85 -4.22
N LEU A 113 3.82 -5.77 -5.04
CA LEU A 113 5.11 -6.44 -4.81
C LEU A 113 6.07 -5.38 -4.28
N THR A 114 6.68 -5.60 -3.13
CA THR A 114 7.47 -4.58 -2.43
C THR A 114 8.83 -4.32 -3.07
N ALA A 115 9.48 -5.38 -3.57
CA ALA A 115 10.83 -5.31 -4.12
C ALA A 115 11.05 -6.32 -5.27
N VAL A 116 10.32 -6.16 -6.38
CA VAL A 116 10.25 -7.10 -7.52
C VAL A 116 11.60 -7.49 -8.12
N ALA A 117 12.64 -6.68 -7.93
CA ALA A 117 13.94 -6.94 -8.52
C ALA A 117 14.71 -8.08 -7.82
N TRP A 118 14.43 -8.33 -6.52
CA TRP A 118 15.24 -9.26 -5.73
C TRP A 118 14.47 -9.97 -4.61
N CYS A 119 13.18 -9.71 -4.41
CA CYS A 119 12.38 -10.31 -3.35
C CYS A 119 11.00 -10.75 -3.86
N ASN A 120 10.44 -11.81 -3.25
CA ASN A 120 9.08 -12.27 -3.51
C ASN A 120 8.03 -11.66 -2.57
N GLU A 121 8.43 -10.77 -1.68
CA GLU A 121 7.50 -10.18 -0.72
C GLU A 121 6.39 -9.40 -1.42
N SER A 122 5.18 -9.59 -0.95
CA SER A 122 3.99 -8.89 -1.44
C SER A 122 3.11 -8.41 -0.28
N THR A 123 2.28 -7.42 -0.55
CA THR A 123 1.29 -6.94 0.42
C THR A 123 -0.07 -6.78 -0.26
N ASP A 124 -1.08 -7.40 0.33
CA ASP A 124 -2.48 -7.17 -0.01
C ASP A 124 -3.02 -6.01 0.82
N ILE A 125 -3.63 -5.02 0.16
CA ILE A 125 -4.11 -3.78 0.80
C ILE A 125 -5.64 -3.73 0.73
N TYR A 126 -6.27 -3.54 1.88
CA TYR A 126 -7.72 -3.50 2.03
C TYR A 126 -8.19 -2.16 2.57
N LEU A 127 -9.34 -1.70 2.11
CA LEU A 127 -10.12 -0.65 2.76
C LEU A 127 -10.90 -1.30 3.90
N ALA A 128 -10.76 -0.76 5.11
CA ALA A 128 -11.48 -1.17 6.30
C ALA A 128 -12.47 -0.08 6.72
N GLN A 129 -13.74 -0.43 6.85
CA GLN A 129 -14.84 0.49 7.16
C GLN A 129 -15.74 -0.10 8.23
N ASP A 130 -16.67 0.73 8.71
CA ASP A 130 -17.62 0.36 9.79
C ASP A 130 -16.84 -0.11 11.04
N LEU A 131 -15.82 0.68 11.42
CA LEU A 131 -14.88 0.37 12.49
C LEU A 131 -15.56 0.46 13.85
N LYS A 132 -15.38 -0.57 14.67
CA LYS A 132 -15.88 -0.61 16.05
C LYS A 132 -14.70 -0.73 17.02
N PRO A 133 -14.64 0.11 18.05
CA PRO A 133 -13.61 -0.02 19.07
C PRO A 133 -13.77 -1.35 19.80
N VAL A 134 -12.64 -1.98 20.12
CA VAL A 134 -12.52 -3.17 20.97
C VAL A 134 -11.71 -2.85 22.22
N GLU A 135 -11.42 -3.83 23.07
CA GLU A 135 -10.71 -3.63 24.34
C GLU A 135 -9.19 -3.40 24.13
N GLY A 136 -8.83 -2.18 23.64
CA GLY A 136 -7.46 -1.73 23.54
C GLY A 136 -6.62 -2.40 22.44
N GLN A 137 -5.33 -2.06 22.41
CA GLN A 137 -4.32 -2.69 21.56
C GLN A 137 -3.86 -4.01 22.18
N SER A 138 -3.48 -4.98 21.36
CA SER A 138 -2.88 -6.25 21.75
C SER A 138 -1.55 -6.45 21.01
N LEU A 139 -0.56 -5.67 21.42
CA LEU A 139 0.75 -5.60 20.76
C LEU A 139 1.64 -6.77 21.16
N ASP A 140 2.52 -7.18 20.26
CA ASP A 140 3.63 -8.09 20.57
C ASP A 140 4.66 -7.43 21.51
N GLU A 141 5.44 -8.22 22.25
CA GLU A 141 6.42 -7.73 23.24
C GLU A 141 7.44 -6.71 22.67
N ALA A 142 7.70 -6.76 21.38
CA ALA A 142 8.67 -5.90 20.71
C ALA A 142 8.03 -4.70 19.99
N GLU A 143 6.72 -4.51 20.11
CA GLU A 143 5.99 -3.46 19.41
C GLU A 143 5.71 -2.27 20.32
N GLU A 144 6.20 -1.11 19.89
CA GLU A 144 5.86 0.19 20.45
C GLU A 144 5.10 0.98 19.37
N ILE A 145 3.77 1.00 19.47
CA ILE A 145 2.88 1.58 18.46
C ILE A 145 2.06 2.73 19.04
N GLU A 146 2.18 3.90 18.43
CA GLU A 146 1.33 5.07 18.67
C GLU A 146 0.28 5.19 17.55
N ILE A 147 -1.01 5.30 17.93
CA ILE A 147 -2.09 5.48 16.98
C ILE A 147 -2.24 6.96 16.61
N CYS A 148 -2.27 7.26 15.32
CA CYS A 148 -2.50 8.59 14.78
C CYS A 148 -3.70 8.57 13.83
N SER A 149 -4.35 9.72 13.61
CA SER A 149 -5.41 9.82 12.60
C SER A 149 -5.31 11.11 11.82
N PHE A 150 -5.55 11.03 10.50
CA PHE A 150 -5.40 12.14 9.56
C PHE A 150 -6.53 12.13 8.54
N THR A 151 -6.83 13.29 7.97
CA THR A 151 -7.66 13.37 6.77
C THR A 151 -6.91 12.86 5.54
N LEU A 152 -7.63 12.40 4.53
CA LEU A 152 -7.03 11.93 3.28
C LEU A 152 -6.15 13.01 2.62
N ASP A 153 -6.57 14.27 2.68
CA ASP A 153 -5.80 15.39 2.12
C ASP A 153 -4.50 15.69 2.90
N GLU A 154 -4.51 15.53 4.22
CA GLU A 154 -3.28 15.62 5.04
C GLU A 154 -2.31 14.52 4.66
N LEU A 155 -2.79 13.27 4.57
CA LEU A 155 -1.97 12.12 4.18
C LEU A 155 -1.36 12.32 2.79
N CYS A 156 -2.14 12.79 1.82
CA CYS A 156 -1.61 13.09 0.49
C CYS A 156 -0.50 14.15 0.54
N ARG A 157 -0.69 15.24 1.32
CA ARG A 157 0.38 16.25 1.50
C ARG A 157 1.62 15.66 2.15
N MET A 158 1.47 14.81 3.17
CA MET A 158 2.58 14.15 3.86
C MET A 158 3.35 13.20 2.93
N ILE A 159 2.66 12.49 2.03
CA ILE A 159 3.29 11.64 1.00
C ILE A 159 4.14 12.50 0.06
N TYR A 160 3.57 13.59 -0.50
CA TYR A 160 4.30 14.46 -1.43
C TYR A 160 5.43 15.25 -0.76
N ALA A 161 5.32 15.52 0.54
CA ALA A 161 6.39 16.14 1.34
C ALA A 161 7.49 15.14 1.75
N GLY A 162 7.32 13.84 1.50
CA GLY A 162 8.25 12.78 1.89
C GLY A 162 8.23 12.46 3.39
N THR A 163 7.21 12.89 4.12
CA THR A 163 7.00 12.50 5.52
C THR A 163 6.53 11.05 5.63
N ILE A 164 5.65 10.62 4.73
CA ILE A 164 5.24 9.22 4.58
C ILE A 164 5.99 8.64 3.38
N GLN A 165 6.80 7.61 3.63
CA GLN A 165 7.67 6.98 2.64
C GLN A 165 7.48 5.46 2.54
N ASP A 166 6.76 4.86 3.48
CA ASP A 166 6.46 3.43 3.45
C ASP A 166 5.61 3.06 2.24
N ALA A 167 6.10 2.09 1.45
CA ALA A 167 5.52 1.77 0.14
C ALA A 167 4.06 1.31 0.21
N LYS A 168 3.71 0.44 1.19
CA LYS A 168 2.34 -0.05 1.36
C LYS A 168 1.39 1.08 1.76
N THR A 169 1.85 1.99 2.61
CA THR A 169 1.08 3.16 3.06
C THR A 169 0.82 4.13 1.92
N VAL A 170 1.87 4.47 1.15
CA VAL A 170 1.73 5.31 -0.05
C VAL A 170 0.76 4.67 -1.04
N ALA A 171 0.93 3.38 -1.35
CA ALA A 171 0.07 2.66 -2.30
C ALA A 171 -1.39 2.59 -1.82
N GLY A 172 -1.63 2.28 -0.54
CA GLY A 172 -2.97 2.17 0.05
C GLY A 172 -3.73 3.49 0.04
N ILE A 173 -3.09 4.57 0.52
CA ILE A 173 -3.69 5.92 0.55
C ILE A 173 -4.01 6.41 -0.86
N MET A 174 -3.08 6.25 -1.80
CA MET A 174 -3.29 6.68 -3.19
C MET A 174 -4.33 5.82 -3.93
N ALA A 175 -4.40 4.52 -3.65
CA ALA A 175 -5.44 3.65 -4.19
C ALA A 175 -6.82 4.05 -3.67
N TYR A 176 -6.96 4.30 -2.36
CA TYR A 176 -8.20 4.78 -1.77
C TYR A 176 -8.65 6.12 -2.36
N ARG A 177 -7.73 7.08 -2.47
CA ARG A 177 -8.01 8.37 -3.11
C ARG A 177 -8.50 8.21 -4.56
N SER A 178 -7.83 7.34 -5.31
CA SER A 178 -8.21 7.06 -6.71
C SER A 178 -9.58 6.41 -6.81
N MET A 179 -9.91 5.49 -5.91
CA MET A 179 -11.21 4.84 -5.83
C MET A 179 -12.32 5.86 -5.61
N LEU A 180 -12.17 6.78 -4.63
CA LEU A 180 -13.15 7.84 -4.37
C LEU A 180 -13.35 8.75 -5.59
N ALA A 181 -12.29 9.16 -6.25
CA ALA A 181 -12.39 9.99 -7.46
C ALA A 181 -13.12 9.28 -8.61
N MET A 182 -12.95 7.96 -8.75
CA MET A 182 -13.68 7.16 -9.73
C MET A 182 -15.17 7.01 -9.38
N GLU A 183 -15.51 6.94 -8.11
CA GLU A 183 -16.89 6.89 -7.64
C GLU A 183 -17.63 8.22 -7.90
N GLU A 184 -16.99 9.34 -7.55
CA GLU A 184 -17.51 10.69 -7.83
C GLU A 184 -17.80 10.90 -9.33
N GLN A 185 -16.88 10.48 -10.21
CA GLN A 185 -17.07 10.57 -11.65
C GLN A 185 -18.25 9.73 -12.15
N LYS A 186 -18.46 8.53 -11.59
CA LYS A 186 -19.62 7.68 -11.94
C LYS A 186 -20.94 8.30 -11.49
N GLU A 187 -20.97 8.96 -10.35
CA GLU A 187 -22.15 9.65 -9.86
C GLU A 187 -22.48 10.88 -10.70
N GLU A 188 -21.48 11.65 -11.10
CA GLU A 188 -21.65 12.79 -12.01
C GLU A 188 -22.23 12.35 -13.36
N GLN A 189 -21.76 11.23 -13.91
CA GLN A 189 -22.26 10.69 -15.19
C GLN A 189 -23.70 10.14 -15.11
N LYS A 190 -24.18 9.78 -13.92
CA LYS A 190 -25.55 9.29 -13.69
C LYS A 190 -26.56 10.39 -13.51
N LYS A 191 -26.16 11.63 -13.24
CA LYS A 191 -27.08 12.77 -13.11
C LYS A 191 -27.69 13.06 -14.49
N PRO A 192 -29.04 13.06 -14.63
CA PRO A 192 -29.68 13.37 -15.89
C PRO A 192 -29.31 14.80 -16.33
N ASP A 193 -29.06 14.96 -17.61
CA ASP A 193 -28.75 16.25 -18.26
C ASP A 193 -29.96 17.18 -18.19
N THR A 194 -30.16 17.85 -17.05
CA THR A 194 -31.27 18.78 -16.78
C THR A 194 -30.91 20.23 -17.11
N GLN A 195 -29.91 20.46 -17.96
CA GLN A 195 -29.64 21.80 -18.49
C GLN A 195 -29.86 21.87 -20.00
N ASN A 196 -31.12 22.20 -20.35
CA ASN A 196 -31.52 22.55 -21.69
C ASN A 196 -31.07 23.99 -22.00
N ARG A 197 -30.22 24.12 -23.04
CA ARG A 197 -30.10 25.23 -24.00
C ARG A 197 -29.97 26.64 -23.46
N SER A 198 -28.74 27.13 -23.33
CA SER A 198 -28.19 28.33 -23.98
C SER A 198 -26.89 28.70 -23.27
N ASP A 199 -25.83 28.57 -23.98
CA ASP A 199 -24.53 29.19 -23.94
C ASP A 199 -23.41 28.17 -24.16
N SER A 200 -22.47 28.52 -25.00
CA SER A 200 -21.34 27.74 -25.45
C SER A 200 -20.58 27.10 -24.23
N PRO A 201 -20.24 25.80 -24.29
CA PRO A 201 -19.58 25.16 -23.17
C PRO A 201 -18.16 25.71 -23.01
N LYS A 202 -17.92 26.43 -21.92
CA LYS A 202 -16.56 26.56 -21.38
C LYS A 202 -16.11 25.15 -21.05
N ARG A 203 -15.09 24.65 -21.73
CA ARG A 203 -14.42 23.36 -21.40
C ARG A 203 -14.18 23.31 -19.90
N SER A 204 -14.84 22.41 -19.21
CA SER A 204 -14.54 22.15 -17.79
C SER A 204 -13.11 21.61 -17.72
N ASP A 205 -12.28 22.27 -16.94
CA ASP A 205 -10.92 21.80 -16.66
C ASP A 205 -10.98 20.40 -16.07
N THR A 206 -10.51 19.44 -16.82
CA THR A 206 -10.38 18.05 -16.33
C THR A 206 -9.36 17.97 -15.20
N LEU A 207 -9.44 16.94 -14.36
CA LEU A 207 -8.45 16.68 -13.32
C LEU A 207 -7.02 16.64 -13.91
N LEU A 208 -6.90 16.14 -15.15
CA LEU A 208 -5.65 16.11 -15.92
C LEU A 208 -5.12 17.52 -16.21
N ASP A 209 -5.99 18.47 -16.56
CA ASP A 209 -5.61 19.85 -16.84
C ASP A 209 -5.17 20.58 -15.57
N LYS A 210 -5.82 20.28 -14.44
CA LYS A 210 -5.42 20.81 -13.12
C LYS A 210 -4.07 20.24 -12.67
N MET A 211 -3.84 18.94 -12.84
CA MET A 211 -2.56 18.30 -12.56
C MET A 211 -1.43 18.83 -13.45
N HIS A 212 -1.68 19.02 -14.74
CA HIS A 212 -0.69 19.58 -15.67
C HIS A 212 -0.24 20.99 -15.24
N ARG A 213 -1.17 21.83 -14.81
CA ARG A 213 -0.87 23.18 -14.29
C ARG A 213 -0.09 23.16 -12.98
N LEU A 214 -0.36 22.18 -12.08
CA LEU A 214 0.40 22.02 -10.83
C LEU A 214 1.83 21.58 -11.11
N ILE A 215 2.04 20.64 -12.03
CA ILE A 215 3.38 20.16 -12.42
C ILE A 215 4.20 21.27 -13.08
N LEU A 216 3.57 22.11 -13.93
CA LEU A 216 4.24 23.25 -14.56
C LEU A 216 4.63 24.33 -13.56
N ARG A 217 3.82 24.60 -12.52
CA ARG A 217 4.14 25.56 -11.45
C ARG A 217 5.27 25.08 -10.54
N ALA A 218 5.41 23.79 -10.32
CA ALA A 218 6.50 23.21 -9.51
C ALA A 218 7.86 23.20 -10.23
N ARG A 219 7.91 23.46 -11.54
CA ARG A 219 9.16 23.54 -12.34
C ARG A 219 9.71 24.97 -12.50
N THR A 220 9.00 25.98 -12.05
CA THR A 220 9.35 27.41 -12.22
C THR A 220 9.56 28.17 -10.89
N GLY A 221 9.61 27.46 -9.75
CA GLY A 221 9.88 28.00 -8.42
C GLY A 221 11.17 27.47 -7.78
#